data_73704ba050d410e3baa8a6f95d242922
#
_entry.id   73704ba050d410e3baa8a6f95d242922
#
_cell.length_a   1.000
_cell.length_b   1.000
_cell.length_c   1.000
_cell.angle_alpha   90.00
_cell.angle_beta   90.00
_cell.angle_gamma   90.00
#
_symmetry.space_group_name_H-M   'P 1'
#
loop_
_entity.id
_entity.type
_entity.pdbx_description
1 polymer ?
#
loop_
_entity_poly.entity_id
_entity_poly.type
_entity_poly.pdbx_seq_one_letter_code
_entity_poly.pdbx_strand_id
1 'polypeptide(L)'
;MKKIMPIFIFLTLIFITGCSLGNTPTSKVDELMGKYQRLDTEIKDEIKEVVASNNIDESYQDRYIKALEKQYCNLTYEIKNETIDGNTAIVTTQIEVTDYKKALNTIDRDDLTDEEYYEESLTAIEEAKEKVTYTIDFTLTKDDAGNWQLDELSEVDKKKIQGTY
;
A
#
# COMPACT_ATOMS: atom_id res chain seq x y z
N MET A 1 0.98 -39.86 45.43
CA MET A 1 1.43 -39.48 44.07
C MET A 1 0.80 -38.14 43.74
N LYS A 2 1.56 -37.03 43.92
CA LYS A 2 1.08 -35.65 43.63
C LYS A 2 1.35 -35.35 42.14
N LYS A 3 0.28 -35.17 41.35
CA LYS A 3 0.38 -34.72 39.97
C LYS A 3 0.74 -33.20 39.95
N ILE A 4 1.93 -32.92 39.47
CA ILE A 4 2.38 -31.56 39.23
C ILE A 4 1.77 -31.16 37.87
N MET A 5 0.84 -30.21 37.90
CA MET A 5 0.23 -29.61 36.73
C MET A 5 1.19 -28.51 36.21
N PRO A 6 1.63 -28.53 34.95
CA PRO A 6 2.47 -27.45 34.44
C PRO A 6 1.64 -26.19 34.31
N ILE A 7 2.07 -25.15 35.03
CA ILE A 7 1.55 -23.79 34.89
C ILE A 7 2.03 -23.27 33.52
N PHE A 8 1.11 -23.21 32.57
CA PHE A 8 1.31 -22.49 31.32
C PHE A 8 1.34 -21.00 31.65
N ILE A 9 2.54 -20.43 31.71
CA ILE A 9 2.71 -18.96 31.78
C ILE A 9 2.32 -18.42 30.42
N PHE A 10 1.09 -17.92 30.32
CA PHE A 10 0.63 -17.12 29.19
C PHE A 10 1.36 -15.79 29.28
N LEU A 11 2.45 -15.66 28.51
CA LEU A 11 3.16 -14.39 28.34
C LEU A 11 2.25 -13.46 27.55
N THR A 12 1.34 -12.79 28.24
CA THR A 12 0.58 -11.67 27.67
C THR A 12 1.58 -10.57 27.35
N LEU A 13 1.90 -10.44 26.05
CA LEU A 13 2.53 -9.24 25.51
C LEU A 13 1.59 -8.07 25.79
N ILE A 14 1.89 -7.36 26.88
CA ILE A 14 1.25 -6.08 27.17
C ILE A 14 1.79 -5.12 26.12
N PHE A 15 0.97 -4.86 25.09
CA PHE A 15 1.18 -3.69 24.25
C PHE A 15 1.08 -2.46 25.17
N ILE A 16 2.22 -1.98 25.61
CA ILE A 16 2.30 -0.66 26.23
C ILE A 16 2.04 0.31 25.08
N THR A 17 0.78 0.70 24.89
CA THR A 17 0.42 1.86 24.11
C THR A 17 0.93 3.08 24.86
N GLY A 18 2.26 3.31 24.79
CA GLY A 18 2.85 4.58 25.13
C GLY A 18 2.35 5.59 24.11
N CYS A 19 1.48 6.49 24.55
CA CYS A 19 1.12 7.69 23.80
C CYS A 19 2.34 8.58 23.62
N SER A 20 3.23 8.24 22.70
CA SER A 20 4.07 9.21 22.02
C SER A 20 3.34 9.56 20.73
N LEU A 21 2.52 10.59 20.78
CA LEU A 21 1.79 11.10 19.64
C LEU A 21 2.76 11.39 18.49
N GLY A 22 2.80 10.50 17.51
CA GLY A 22 3.14 10.91 16.16
C GLY A 22 4.59 10.83 15.68
N ASN A 23 5.59 10.43 16.46
CA ASN A 23 6.99 10.37 16.01
C ASN A 23 7.66 9.00 16.23
N THR A 24 7.02 7.93 15.78
CA THR A 24 7.62 6.59 15.70
C THR A 24 7.64 6.14 14.23
N PRO A 25 8.54 5.22 13.84
CA PRO A 25 8.52 4.69 12.47
C PRO A 25 7.16 4.11 12.08
N THR A 26 6.58 3.28 12.95
CA THR A 26 5.24 2.71 12.77
C THR A 26 4.18 3.79 12.56
N SER A 27 4.19 4.88 13.37
CA SER A 27 3.19 5.94 13.22
C SER A 27 3.29 6.69 11.88
N LYS A 28 4.49 6.79 11.31
CA LYS A 28 4.69 7.40 9.99
C LYS A 28 4.13 6.53 8.86
N VAL A 29 4.26 5.21 8.97
CA VAL A 29 3.66 4.28 8.02
C VAL A 29 2.13 4.27 8.16
N ASP A 30 1.60 4.27 9.40
CA ASP A 30 0.15 4.41 9.64
C ASP A 30 -0.40 5.72 9.05
N GLU A 31 0.33 6.82 9.20
CA GLU A 31 -0.04 8.11 8.62
C GLU A 31 -0.12 8.04 7.09
N LEU A 32 0.89 7.44 6.44
CA LEU A 32 0.91 7.25 4.98
C LEU A 32 -0.26 6.37 4.52
N MET A 33 -0.44 5.20 5.14
CA MET A 33 -1.54 4.30 4.77
C MET A 33 -2.90 4.97 4.97
N GLY A 34 -3.05 5.75 6.04
CA GLY A 34 -4.24 6.54 6.28
C GLY A 34 -4.47 7.63 5.23
N LYS A 35 -3.42 8.27 4.71
CA LYS A 35 -3.53 9.24 3.60
C LYS A 35 -4.07 8.58 2.33
N TYR A 36 -3.57 7.37 1.98
CA TYR A 36 -4.09 6.59 0.86
C TYR A 36 -5.58 6.28 1.05
N GLN A 37 -5.97 5.72 2.19
CA GLN A 37 -7.36 5.33 2.46
C GLN A 37 -8.34 6.51 2.46
N ARG A 38 -7.90 7.69 2.88
CA ARG A 38 -8.73 8.92 2.90
C ARG A 38 -8.66 9.73 1.61
N LEU A 39 -7.76 9.38 0.68
CA LEU A 39 -7.47 10.16 -0.52
C LEU A 39 -7.16 11.62 -0.17
N ASP A 40 -6.18 11.83 0.71
CA ASP A 40 -5.71 13.17 1.04
C ASP A 40 -5.22 13.88 -0.25
N THR A 41 -5.14 15.21 -0.22
CA THR A 41 -4.83 16.01 -1.41
C THR A 41 -3.54 15.57 -2.12
N GLU A 42 -2.50 15.25 -1.35
CA GLU A 42 -1.21 14.77 -1.89
C GLU A 42 -1.39 13.47 -2.70
N ILE A 43 -2.19 12.53 -2.19
CA ILE A 43 -2.48 11.25 -2.87
C ILE A 43 -3.29 11.47 -4.16
N LYS A 44 -4.26 12.39 -4.13
CA LYS A 44 -5.03 12.73 -5.35
C LYS A 44 -4.17 13.36 -6.42
N ASP A 45 -3.21 14.17 -6.03
CA ASP A 45 -2.29 14.80 -6.99
C ASP A 45 -1.29 13.77 -7.54
N GLU A 46 -0.78 12.85 -6.70
CA GLU A 46 0.01 11.68 -7.15
C GLU A 46 -0.75 10.82 -8.18
N ILE A 47 -2.03 10.52 -7.93
CA ILE A 47 -2.87 9.76 -8.88
C ILE A 47 -2.93 10.46 -10.24
N LYS A 48 -3.15 11.77 -10.28
CA LYS A 48 -3.20 12.54 -11.53
C LYS A 48 -1.86 12.52 -12.27
N GLU A 49 -0.75 12.67 -11.53
CA GLU A 49 0.59 12.59 -12.10
C GLU A 49 0.88 11.20 -12.70
N VAL A 50 0.52 10.13 -11.98
CA VAL A 50 0.64 8.75 -12.48
C VAL A 50 -0.15 8.56 -13.78
N VAL A 51 -1.41 9.02 -13.81
CA VAL A 51 -2.26 8.88 -15.01
C VAL A 51 -1.72 9.71 -16.17
N ALA A 52 -1.27 10.95 -15.92
CA ALA A 52 -0.69 11.81 -16.94
C ALA A 52 0.63 11.25 -17.52
N SER A 53 1.48 10.67 -16.65
CA SER A 53 2.79 10.12 -17.07
C SER A 53 2.68 8.86 -17.94
N ASN A 54 1.57 8.13 -17.84
CA ASN A 54 1.32 6.92 -18.63
C ASN A 54 0.79 7.18 -20.05
N ASN A 55 0.72 8.45 -20.48
CA ASN A 55 0.21 8.86 -21.80
C ASN A 55 -1.17 8.29 -22.14
N ILE A 56 -2.03 8.16 -21.13
CA ILE A 56 -3.40 7.68 -21.31
C ILE A 56 -4.19 8.78 -22.03
N ASP A 57 -4.96 8.41 -23.05
CA ASP A 57 -5.81 9.36 -23.77
C ASP A 57 -6.75 10.10 -22.79
N GLU A 58 -6.93 11.41 -23.03
CA GLU A 58 -7.66 12.31 -22.13
C GLU A 58 -9.09 11.80 -21.85
N SER A 59 -9.73 11.13 -22.82
CA SER A 59 -11.07 10.56 -22.69
C SER A 59 -11.16 9.43 -21.65
N TYR A 60 -10.05 8.77 -21.33
CA TYR A 60 -9.99 7.66 -20.37
C TYR A 60 -9.42 8.06 -19.00
N GLN A 61 -8.75 9.21 -18.89
CA GLN A 61 -8.03 9.59 -17.67
C GLN A 61 -8.92 9.60 -16.43
N ASP A 62 -10.14 10.14 -16.52
CA ASP A 62 -11.09 10.19 -15.41
C ASP A 62 -11.48 8.80 -14.87
N ARG A 63 -11.57 7.80 -15.75
CA ARG A 63 -11.88 6.42 -15.34
C ARG A 63 -10.70 5.76 -14.65
N TYR A 64 -9.46 5.99 -15.14
CA TYR A 64 -8.25 5.52 -14.48
C TYR A 64 -8.06 6.17 -13.11
N ILE A 65 -8.28 7.48 -13.00
CA ILE A 65 -8.24 8.19 -11.71
C ILE A 65 -9.20 7.55 -10.71
N LYS A 66 -10.47 7.34 -11.10
CA LYS A 66 -11.48 6.69 -10.24
C LYS A 66 -11.10 5.26 -9.85
N ALA A 67 -10.47 4.51 -10.75
CA ALA A 67 -10.01 3.15 -10.46
C ALA A 67 -8.91 3.16 -9.39
N LEU A 68 -7.92 4.05 -9.49
CA LEU A 68 -6.86 4.20 -8.49
C LEU A 68 -7.39 4.75 -7.16
N GLU A 69 -8.29 5.73 -7.18
CA GLU A 69 -8.97 6.22 -5.97
C GLU A 69 -9.70 5.07 -5.25
N LYS A 70 -10.45 4.24 -5.99
CA LYS A 70 -11.12 3.06 -5.45
C LYS A 70 -10.12 2.06 -4.87
N GLN A 71 -8.99 1.83 -5.55
CA GLN A 71 -7.94 0.93 -5.08
C GLN A 71 -7.37 1.39 -3.74
N TYR A 72 -7.02 2.66 -3.63
CA TYR A 72 -6.43 3.21 -2.42
C TYR A 72 -7.41 3.25 -1.25
N CYS A 73 -8.68 3.62 -1.49
CA CYS A 73 -9.72 3.56 -0.46
C CYS A 73 -9.98 2.14 0.06
N ASN A 74 -9.81 1.12 -0.78
CA ASN A 74 -10.08 -0.28 -0.45
C ASN A 74 -8.82 -1.06 -0.02
N LEU A 75 -7.67 -0.42 0.00
CA LEU A 75 -6.43 -0.99 0.53
C LEU A 75 -6.61 -1.29 2.02
N THR A 76 -6.21 -2.49 2.43
CA THR A 76 -6.07 -2.84 3.84
C THR A 76 -4.62 -3.17 4.14
N TYR A 77 -4.20 -2.97 5.40
CA TYR A 77 -2.82 -3.23 5.78
C TYR A 77 -2.71 -3.70 7.23
N GLU A 78 -1.60 -4.37 7.52
CA GLU A 78 -1.22 -4.80 8.86
C GLU A 78 0.29 -4.64 9.02
N ILE A 79 0.71 -3.89 10.03
CA ILE A 79 2.12 -3.76 10.39
C ILE A 79 2.55 -5.03 11.10
N LYS A 80 3.56 -5.70 10.55
CA LYS A 80 4.04 -7.00 11.04
C LYS A 80 5.24 -6.87 11.95
N ASN A 81 6.13 -5.91 11.67
CA ASN A 81 7.38 -5.76 12.41
C ASN A 81 7.92 -4.33 12.30
N GLU A 82 8.66 -3.92 13.31
CA GLU A 82 9.48 -2.70 13.31
C GLU A 82 10.89 -3.07 13.78
N THR A 83 11.91 -2.64 13.06
CA THR A 83 13.30 -2.77 13.44
C THR A 83 13.96 -1.39 13.39
N ILE A 84 14.63 -0.99 14.46
CA ILE A 84 15.32 0.30 14.56
C ILE A 84 16.81 0.02 14.76
N ASP A 85 17.64 0.65 13.93
CA ASP A 85 19.10 0.66 14.06
C ASP A 85 19.62 2.11 13.98
N GLY A 86 19.90 2.68 15.15
CA GLY A 86 20.38 4.06 15.28
C GLY A 86 19.38 5.08 14.71
N ASN A 87 19.73 5.68 13.58
CA ASN A 87 18.93 6.70 12.89
C ASN A 87 18.10 6.15 11.72
N THR A 88 18.12 4.84 11.49
CA THR A 88 17.33 4.19 10.45
C THR A 88 16.33 3.22 11.06
N ALA A 89 15.21 3.00 10.40
CA ALA A 89 14.22 2.02 10.78
C ALA A 89 13.64 1.33 9.54
N ILE A 90 13.17 0.11 9.74
CA ILE A 90 12.40 -0.64 8.76
C ILE A 90 11.09 -1.05 9.41
N VAL A 91 9.99 -0.71 8.76
CA VAL A 91 8.64 -1.12 9.15
C VAL A 91 8.10 -2.09 8.09
N THR A 92 8.06 -3.36 8.44
CA THR A 92 7.52 -4.42 7.56
C THR A 92 6.01 -4.42 7.65
N THR A 93 5.36 -4.13 6.54
CA THR A 93 3.90 -4.00 6.44
C THR A 93 3.36 -4.96 5.39
N GLN A 94 2.33 -5.70 5.73
CA GLN A 94 1.55 -6.50 4.80
C GLN A 94 0.37 -5.66 4.31
N ILE A 95 0.20 -5.57 2.99
CA ILE A 95 -0.93 -4.87 2.37
C ILE A 95 -1.76 -5.85 1.57
N GLU A 96 -3.07 -5.64 1.52
CA GLU A 96 -3.99 -6.35 0.63
C GLU A 96 -4.67 -5.34 -0.30
N VAL A 97 -4.59 -5.60 -1.60
CA VAL A 97 -5.09 -4.74 -2.67
C VAL A 97 -5.83 -5.56 -3.71
N THR A 98 -6.61 -4.93 -4.59
CA THR A 98 -7.18 -5.60 -5.76
C THR A 98 -6.07 -5.95 -6.75
N ASP A 99 -6.06 -7.18 -7.26
CA ASP A 99 -5.06 -7.67 -8.22
C ASP A 99 -5.39 -7.18 -9.65
N TYR A 100 -5.06 -5.93 -9.92
CA TYR A 100 -5.24 -5.35 -11.25
C TYR A 100 -4.30 -5.95 -12.28
N LYS A 101 -3.10 -6.39 -11.87
CA LYS A 101 -2.18 -7.08 -12.79
C LYS A 101 -2.81 -8.34 -13.36
N LYS A 102 -3.41 -9.15 -12.49
CA LYS A 102 -4.10 -10.37 -12.94
C LYS A 102 -5.25 -10.06 -13.88
N ALA A 103 -6.05 -9.04 -13.56
CA ALA A 103 -7.15 -8.61 -14.40
C ALA A 103 -6.66 -8.16 -15.80
N LEU A 104 -5.63 -7.33 -15.85
CA LEU A 104 -5.04 -6.84 -17.10
C LEU A 104 -4.38 -7.93 -17.94
N ASN A 105 -3.80 -8.95 -17.28
CA ASN A 105 -3.16 -10.08 -17.99
C ASN A 105 -4.17 -11.00 -18.72
N THR A 106 -5.47 -10.81 -18.55
CA THR A 106 -6.50 -11.56 -19.30
C THR A 106 -6.76 -10.98 -20.68
N ILE A 107 -6.23 -9.79 -20.98
CA ILE A 107 -6.48 -9.08 -22.23
C ILE A 107 -5.42 -9.48 -23.26
N ASP A 108 -5.86 -9.98 -24.40
CA ASP A 108 -4.98 -10.23 -25.55
C ASP A 108 -4.90 -8.97 -26.41
N ARG A 109 -3.72 -8.37 -26.44
CA ARG A 109 -3.51 -7.10 -27.16
C ARG A 109 -3.30 -7.27 -28.67
N ASP A 110 -2.93 -8.45 -29.13
CA ASP A 110 -2.41 -8.65 -30.49
C ASP A 110 -3.43 -8.27 -31.58
N ASP A 111 -4.73 -8.40 -31.29
CA ASP A 111 -5.82 -8.13 -32.22
C ASP A 111 -6.59 -6.82 -31.93
N LEU A 112 -6.16 -6.02 -30.94
CA LEU A 112 -6.87 -4.81 -30.50
C LEU A 112 -6.22 -3.53 -31.02
N THR A 113 -7.05 -2.56 -31.40
CA THR A 113 -6.62 -1.17 -31.53
C THR A 113 -6.27 -0.58 -30.18
N ASP A 114 -5.55 0.54 -30.11
CA ASP A 114 -5.23 1.20 -28.84
C ASP A 114 -6.51 1.59 -28.09
N GLU A 115 -7.55 2.07 -28.78
CA GLU A 115 -8.82 2.44 -28.17
C GLU A 115 -9.54 1.23 -27.56
N GLU A 116 -9.64 0.12 -28.29
CA GLU A 116 -10.23 -1.13 -27.78
C GLU A 116 -9.45 -1.67 -26.58
N TYR A 117 -8.11 -1.62 -26.62
CA TYR A 117 -7.28 -2.04 -25.51
C TYR A 117 -7.52 -1.18 -24.25
N TYR A 118 -7.65 0.15 -24.39
CA TYR A 118 -7.96 1.01 -23.25
C TYR A 118 -9.34 0.70 -22.65
N GLU A 119 -10.35 0.51 -23.48
CA GLU A 119 -11.70 0.16 -23.01
C GLU A 119 -11.75 -1.19 -22.31
N GLU A 120 -11.12 -2.22 -22.88
CA GLU A 120 -11.03 -3.53 -22.23
C GLU A 120 -10.24 -3.49 -20.93
N SER A 121 -9.12 -2.75 -20.90
CA SER A 121 -8.30 -2.56 -19.70
C SER A 121 -9.09 -1.91 -18.57
N LEU A 122 -9.81 -0.84 -18.86
CA LEU A 122 -10.65 -0.15 -17.88
C LEU A 122 -11.77 -1.06 -17.39
N THR A 123 -12.43 -1.78 -18.27
CA THR A 123 -13.47 -2.74 -17.91
C THR A 123 -12.92 -3.83 -16.99
N ALA A 124 -11.75 -4.40 -17.34
CA ALA A 124 -11.10 -5.41 -16.51
C ALA A 124 -10.75 -4.87 -15.11
N ILE A 125 -10.23 -3.65 -15.00
CA ILE A 125 -9.92 -2.98 -13.73
C ILE A 125 -11.20 -2.71 -12.91
N GLU A 126 -12.26 -2.20 -13.54
CA GLU A 126 -13.53 -1.88 -12.89
C GLU A 126 -14.23 -3.13 -12.34
N GLU A 127 -14.11 -4.25 -13.04
CA GLU A 127 -14.71 -5.54 -12.67
C GLU A 127 -13.84 -6.39 -11.75
N ALA A 128 -12.56 -6.06 -11.60
CA ALA A 128 -11.62 -6.81 -10.78
C ALA A 128 -12.09 -6.92 -9.32
N LYS A 129 -12.10 -8.14 -8.78
CA LYS A 129 -12.54 -8.46 -7.41
C LYS A 129 -11.51 -9.27 -6.65
N GLU A 130 -10.61 -9.93 -7.36
CA GLU A 130 -9.58 -10.74 -6.72
C GLU A 130 -8.61 -9.85 -5.96
N LYS A 131 -8.13 -10.35 -4.84
CA LYS A 131 -7.18 -9.65 -3.98
C LYS A 131 -5.83 -10.32 -4.03
N VAL A 132 -4.81 -9.53 -3.87
CA VAL A 132 -3.43 -9.99 -3.70
C VAL A 132 -2.83 -9.34 -2.47
N THR A 133 -1.96 -10.09 -1.79
CA THR A 133 -1.26 -9.62 -0.60
C THR A 133 0.22 -9.45 -0.92
N TYR A 134 0.76 -8.29 -0.59
CA TYR A 134 2.19 -7.99 -0.71
C TYR A 134 2.78 -7.63 0.64
N THR A 135 4.08 -7.85 0.77
CA THR A 135 4.87 -7.30 1.87
C THR A 135 5.71 -6.14 1.34
N ILE A 136 5.72 -5.04 2.09
CA ILE A 136 6.52 -3.83 1.83
C ILE A 136 7.34 -3.56 3.08
N ASP A 137 8.63 -3.34 2.89
CA ASP A 137 9.54 -2.86 3.92
C ASP A 137 9.72 -1.35 3.74
N PHE A 138 9.00 -0.57 4.54
CA PHE A 138 9.15 0.88 4.55
C PHE A 138 10.42 1.26 5.30
N THR A 139 11.31 1.98 4.63
CA THR A 139 12.53 2.52 5.24
C THR A 139 12.26 3.94 5.74
N LEU A 140 12.78 4.23 6.92
CA LEU A 140 12.67 5.55 7.53
C LEU A 140 14.03 5.98 8.08
N THR A 141 14.28 7.27 7.99
CA THR A 141 15.50 7.91 8.49
C THR A 141 15.15 9.07 9.43
N LYS A 142 15.93 9.29 10.48
CA LYS A 142 15.77 10.49 11.32
C LYS A 142 16.38 11.70 10.67
N ASP A 143 15.63 12.81 10.67
CA ASP A 143 16.15 14.13 10.33
C ASP A 143 17.07 14.69 11.43
N ASP A 144 17.68 15.86 11.17
CA ASP A 144 18.58 16.54 12.12
C ASP A 144 17.92 16.92 13.45
N ALA A 145 16.60 17.02 13.49
CA ALA A 145 15.81 17.29 14.69
C ALA A 145 15.42 16.01 15.44
N GLY A 146 15.78 14.83 14.92
CA GLY A 146 15.48 13.52 15.49
C GLY A 146 14.07 13.00 15.16
N ASN A 147 13.37 13.61 14.21
CA ASN A 147 12.06 13.13 13.77
C ASN A 147 12.21 12.07 12.68
N TRP A 148 11.39 11.04 12.76
CA TRP A 148 11.33 10.02 11.72
C TRP A 148 10.68 10.57 10.45
N GLN A 149 11.36 10.36 9.33
CA GLN A 149 10.89 10.68 7.99
C GLN A 149 10.83 9.41 7.16
N LEU A 150 9.75 9.23 6.41
CA LEU A 150 9.64 8.11 5.48
C LEU A 150 10.52 8.38 4.27
N ASP A 151 11.33 7.40 3.89
CA ASP A 151 12.12 7.48 2.67
C ASP A 151 11.22 7.29 1.44
N GLU A 152 11.69 7.71 0.27
CA GLU A 152 10.92 7.58 -0.97
C GLU A 152 10.62 6.11 -1.29
N LEU A 153 9.38 5.82 -1.66
CA LEU A 153 8.95 4.49 -2.07
C LEU A 153 9.60 4.11 -3.41
N SER A 154 10.05 2.85 -3.50
CA SER A 154 10.49 2.31 -4.77
C SER A 154 9.33 2.20 -5.77
N GLU A 155 9.63 2.24 -7.07
CA GLU A 155 8.64 2.02 -8.12
C GLU A 155 7.94 0.63 -8.00
N VAL A 156 8.66 -0.35 -7.47
CA VAL A 156 8.11 -1.69 -7.20
C VAL A 156 7.05 -1.60 -6.09
N ASP A 157 7.33 -0.88 -5.01
CA ASP A 157 6.39 -0.77 -3.89
C ASP A 157 5.18 0.10 -4.24
N LYS A 158 5.37 1.16 -5.04
CA LYS A 158 4.26 1.92 -5.63
C LYS A 158 3.35 1.02 -6.46
N LYS A 159 3.91 0.14 -7.33
CA LYS A 159 3.13 -0.83 -8.12
C LYS A 159 2.41 -1.86 -7.25
N LYS A 160 3.01 -2.31 -6.14
CA LYS A 160 2.32 -3.18 -5.18
C LYS A 160 1.09 -2.49 -4.57
N ILE A 161 1.23 -1.23 -4.13
CA ILE A 161 0.13 -0.42 -3.59
C ILE A 161 -0.98 -0.22 -4.64
N GLN A 162 -0.59 -0.04 -5.90
CA GLN A 162 -1.53 0.10 -7.03
C GLN A 162 -2.16 -1.24 -7.47
N GLY A 163 -1.65 -2.39 -7.01
CA GLY A 163 -2.12 -3.71 -7.45
C GLY A 163 -1.71 -4.09 -8.88
N THR A 164 -0.65 -3.47 -9.38
CA THR A 164 -0.15 -3.66 -10.76
C THR A 164 1.23 -4.33 -10.83
N TYR A 165 1.70 -4.89 -9.71
CA TYR A 165 2.99 -5.57 -9.60
C TYR A 165 2.95 -7.04 -10.02
#